data_3349a903e3233829dbb17b9651d9af93
#
_entry.id   3349a903e3233829dbb17b9651d9af93
#
_cell.length_a   1.000
_cell.length_b   1.000
_cell.length_c   1.000
_cell.angle_alpha   90.00
_cell.angle_beta   90.00
_cell.angle_gamma   90.00
#
_symmetry.space_group_name_H-M   'P 1'
#
loop_
_entity.id
_entity.type
_entity.pdbx_description
1 polymer ?
#
loop_
_entity_poly.entity_id
_entity_poly.type
_entity_poly.pdbx_seq_one_letter_code
_entity_poly.pdbx_strand_id
1 'polypeptide(L)'
;MIARLRILSVLLLTLLAAGCGEYDEVKRETGYKGKARINPWLAAERFSEGLGYDVISSPTWRNPEWSDSICFMPAKLLSNSSFTKRVEDWIYGGGHLVLLVDRADSDHDDWSRYRFSIEGSMDPSLVTLLKDADLEVTLKGISSKGGTPFTQIPFDGTEYKVTAEANSTVKEGEGEAGVFASTEYGDGRVTVLTDARIFRNRWIGDREHASLLRALIEISPNEGTVMFVRGSGISFWGLLGRYLWPFLIGLGILVALWLWRSFSRFGPVESAAEPSPLRGYDHHLEALGDFQWRLDKGSALLAPLREQIIEKGQQLSAKIGRRDDDFFQVLAERAGIPRERVVRALTEAAPADGLVLARTVADLQRLLAECH
;
A
#
# COMPACT_ATOMS: atom_id res chain seq x y z
N MET A 1 26.82 29.26 -0.20
CA MET A 1 25.91 28.15 -0.36
C MET A 1 26.50 27.04 -1.24
N ILE A 2 27.02 27.33 -2.39
CA ILE A 2 27.60 26.39 -3.37
C ILE A 2 28.82 25.61 -2.82
N ALA A 3 29.69 26.23 -2.03
CA ALA A 3 30.85 25.55 -1.44
C ALA A 3 30.48 24.48 -0.41
N ARG A 4 29.47 24.73 0.40
CA ARG A 4 28.97 23.72 1.40
C ARG A 4 28.30 22.51 0.72
N LEU A 5 27.64 22.75 -0.42
CA LEU A 5 27.04 21.66 -1.21
C LEU A 5 28.10 20.77 -1.86
N ARG A 6 29.22 21.33 -2.31
CA ARG A 6 30.36 20.57 -2.86
C ARG A 6 31.06 19.73 -1.80
N ILE A 7 31.20 20.25 -0.58
CA ILE A 7 31.79 19.49 0.54
C ILE A 7 30.89 18.32 0.93
N LEU A 8 29.58 18.53 0.97
CA LEU A 8 28.60 17.48 1.29
C LEU A 8 28.58 16.37 0.21
N SER A 9 28.68 16.74 -1.07
CA SER A 9 28.72 15.75 -2.16
C SER A 9 30.01 14.95 -2.18
N VAL A 10 31.16 15.57 -1.85
CA VAL A 10 32.44 14.84 -1.72
C VAL A 10 32.42 13.91 -0.51
N LEU A 11 31.85 14.35 0.62
CA LEU A 11 31.72 13.52 1.82
C LEU A 11 30.80 12.30 1.58
N LEU A 12 29.72 12.50 0.84
CA LEU A 12 28.80 11.42 0.45
C LEU A 12 29.47 10.43 -0.51
N LEU A 13 30.27 10.93 -1.45
CA LEU A 13 31.02 10.08 -2.39
C LEU A 13 32.11 9.27 -1.69
N THR A 14 32.80 9.85 -0.71
CA THR A 14 33.83 9.14 0.09
C THR A 14 33.20 8.10 1.02
N LEU A 15 32.01 8.34 1.57
CA LEU A 15 31.26 7.36 2.35
C LEU A 15 30.80 6.17 1.49
N LEU A 16 30.38 6.41 0.24
CA LEU A 16 30.01 5.36 -0.72
C LEU A 16 31.23 4.56 -1.19
N ALA A 17 32.40 5.17 -1.33
CA ALA A 17 33.63 4.49 -1.73
C ALA A 17 34.28 3.68 -0.59
N ALA A 18 34.06 4.06 0.67
CA ALA A 18 34.57 3.31 1.83
C ALA A 18 33.84 1.97 2.08
N GLY A 19 32.70 1.73 1.38
CA GLY A 19 31.95 0.48 1.47
C GLY A 19 32.45 -0.66 0.59
N CYS A 20 33.47 -0.46 -0.26
CA CYS A 20 34.09 -1.55 -1.02
C CYS A 20 35.14 -2.26 -0.15
N GLY A 21 34.66 -3.05 0.82
CA GLY A 21 35.50 -4.07 1.46
C GLY A 21 35.75 -5.23 0.49
N GLU A 22 36.88 -5.87 0.66
CA GLU A 22 37.27 -7.10 -0.06
C GLU A 22 36.15 -8.15 0.19
N TYR A 23 35.44 -8.53 -0.87
CA TYR A 23 34.39 -9.55 -0.79
C TYR A 23 35.09 -10.91 -0.93
N ASP A 24 35.19 -11.61 0.17
CA ASP A 24 35.47 -13.05 0.11
C ASP A 24 34.29 -13.78 -0.50
N GLU A 25 34.51 -14.57 -1.55
CA GLU A 25 33.49 -15.47 -2.10
C GLU A 25 33.14 -16.56 -1.08
N VAL A 26 32.30 -16.23 -0.13
CA VAL A 26 31.68 -17.21 0.74
C VAL A 26 30.57 -17.91 -0.06
N LYS A 27 30.78 -19.14 -0.47
CA LYS A 27 29.72 -19.99 -1.03
C LYS A 27 28.64 -20.20 0.03
N ARG A 28 27.65 -19.32 0.04
CA ARG A 28 26.49 -19.41 0.93
C ARG A 28 25.37 -20.11 0.18
N GLU A 29 24.86 -21.18 0.75
CA GLU A 29 23.60 -21.75 0.26
C GLU A 29 22.54 -20.64 0.28
N THR A 30 21.97 -20.36 -0.89
CA THR A 30 21.02 -19.23 -1.07
C THR A 30 19.60 -19.55 -0.61
N GLY A 31 19.41 -20.72 0.01
CA GLY A 31 18.10 -21.15 0.48
C GLY A 31 17.20 -21.71 -0.63
N TYR A 32 15.95 -21.88 -0.32
CA TYR A 32 14.95 -22.45 -1.24
C TYR A 32 14.64 -21.51 -2.40
N LYS A 33 14.25 -22.12 -3.54
CA LYS A 33 13.75 -21.42 -4.72
C LYS A 33 12.27 -21.80 -4.96
N GLY A 34 11.55 -20.93 -5.64
CA GLY A 34 10.15 -21.18 -6.03
C GLY A 34 9.22 -21.38 -4.84
N LYS A 35 8.30 -22.33 -4.94
CA LYS A 35 7.27 -22.60 -3.92
C LYS A 35 7.84 -22.98 -2.55
N ALA A 36 8.98 -23.67 -2.51
CA ALA A 36 9.61 -24.06 -1.24
C ALA A 36 10.08 -22.88 -0.39
N ARG A 37 10.27 -21.69 -0.99
CA ARG A 37 10.64 -20.48 -0.27
C ARG A 37 9.53 -19.93 0.64
N ILE A 38 8.28 -20.13 0.22
CA ILE A 38 7.09 -19.63 0.92
C ILE A 38 6.31 -20.72 1.64
N ASN A 39 6.67 -21.98 1.38
CA ASN A 39 6.05 -23.12 2.01
C ASN A 39 7.09 -24.02 2.67
N PRO A 40 7.25 -23.96 4.00
CA PRO A 40 8.26 -24.74 4.73
C PRO A 40 7.93 -26.25 4.77
N TRP A 41 6.69 -26.63 4.53
CA TRP A 41 6.18 -28.00 4.62
C TRP A 41 6.04 -28.69 3.25
N LEU A 42 6.43 -28.02 2.14
CA LEU A 42 6.19 -28.53 0.78
C LEU A 42 6.72 -29.95 0.55
N ALA A 43 7.83 -30.33 1.17
CA ALA A 43 8.37 -31.66 1.03
C ALA A 43 7.56 -32.70 1.83
N ALA A 44 7.07 -32.33 3.03
CA ALA A 44 6.15 -33.16 3.82
C ALA A 44 4.81 -33.35 3.12
N GLU A 45 4.26 -32.26 2.55
CA GLU A 45 3.04 -32.28 1.74
C GLU A 45 3.16 -33.28 0.58
N ARG A 46 4.22 -33.13 -0.23
CA ARG A 46 4.46 -34.03 -1.38
C ARG A 46 4.74 -35.47 -0.99
N PHE A 47 5.38 -35.67 0.14
CA PHE A 47 5.59 -37.02 0.68
C PHE A 47 4.25 -37.66 1.04
N SER A 48 3.37 -36.93 1.70
CA SER A 48 2.03 -37.41 2.03
C SER A 48 1.15 -37.66 0.79
N GLU A 49 1.20 -36.74 -0.21
CA GLU A 49 0.57 -36.94 -1.52
C GLU A 49 1.09 -38.21 -2.22
N GLY A 50 2.40 -38.46 -2.15
CA GLY A 50 3.05 -39.63 -2.72
C GLY A 50 2.63 -40.96 -2.04
N LEU A 51 2.17 -40.90 -0.80
CA LEU A 51 1.58 -42.04 -0.08
C LEU A 51 0.11 -42.24 -0.44
N GLY A 52 -0.53 -41.35 -1.21
CA GLY A 52 -1.90 -41.45 -1.65
C GLY A 52 -2.91 -40.68 -0.81
N TYR A 53 -2.44 -39.84 0.14
CA TYR A 53 -3.33 -39.01 0.95
C TYR A 53 -3.76 -37.77 0.20
N ASP A 54 -4.99 -37.32 0.46
CA ASP A 54 -5.42 -35.99 0.02
C ASP A 54 -4.83 -34.93 0.96
N VAL A 55 -4.09 -33.97 0.38
CA VAL A 55 -3.31 -32.98 1.15
C VAL A 55 -3.77 -31.58 0.86
N ILE A 56 -4.11 -30.82 1.87
CA ILE A 56 -4.42 -29.39 1.78
C ILE A 56 -3.36 -28.58 2.51
N SER A 57 -2.79 -27.60 1.80
CA SER A 57 -1.84 -26.63 2.37
C SER A 57 -2.45 -25.25 2.41
N SER A 58 -2.59 -24.68 3.60
CA SER A 58 -3.21 -23.38 3.78
C SER A 58 -2.34 -22.45 4.65
N PRO A 59 -2.32 -21.15 4.40
CA PRO A 59 -1.68 -20.22 5.32
C PRO A 59 -2.41 -20.07 6.65
N THR A 60 -3.73 -20.30 6.65
CA THR A 60 -4.60 -20.21 7.83
C THR A 60 -5.63 -21.31 7.81
N TRP A 61 -6.04 -21.75 9.00
CA TRP A 61 -7.15 -22.69 9.17
C TRP A 61 -8.32 -21.92 9.79
N ARG A 62 -9.37 -21.72 9.01
CA ARG A 62 -10.51 -20.89 9.46
C ARG A 62 -11.55 -21.68 10.23
N ASN A 63 -11.91 -22.85 9.72
CA ASN A 63 -12.86 -23.76 10.35
C ASN A 63 -12.34 -25.18 10.19
N PRO A 64 -12.21 -25.96 11.29
CA PRO A 64 -12.05 -27.40 11.23
C PRO A 64 -13.27 -28.04 10.58
N GLU A 65 -13.03 -28.91 9.60
CA GLU A 65 -14.10 -29.70 8.96
C GLU A 65 -13.98 -31.15 9.39
N TRP A 66 -15.10 -31.86 9.44
CA TRP A 66 -15.13 -33.31 9.79
C TRP A 66 -14.40 -34.18 8.76
N SER A 67 -14.16 -33.63 7.56
CA SER A 67 -13.35 -34.24 6.51
C SER A 67 -11.84 -34.14 6.77
N ASP A 68 -11.41 -33.27 7.67
CA ASP A 68 -10.01 -33.13 8.04
C ASP A 68 -9.65 -34.22 9.05
N SER A 69 -8.75 -35.13 8.68
CA SER A 69 -8.34 -36.22 9.58
C SER A 69 -7.22 -35.78 10.52
N ILE A 70 -6.23 -35.10 10.00
CA ILE A 70 -5.06 -34.62 10.74
C ILE A 70 -4.67 -33.23 10.31
N CYS A 71 -4.30 -32.40 11.28
CA CYS A 71 -3.87 -31.03 11.04
C CYS A 71 -2.52 -30.74 11.70
N PHE A 72 -1.52 -30.43 10.89
CA PHE A 72 -0.22 -29.94 11.34
C PHE A 72 -0.26 -28.41 11.40
N MET A 73 -0.11 -27.82 12.58
CA MET A 73 -0.16 -26.37 12.70
C MET A 73 0.78 -25.81 13.77
N PRO A 74 1.31 -24.59 13.55
CA PRO A 74 2.06 -23.86 14.55
C PRO A 74 1.20 -23.54 15.78
N ALA A 75 1.72 -23.82 16.98
CA ALA A 75 1.02 -23.57 18.25
C ALA A 75 0.59 -22.11 18.44
N LYS A 76 1.36 -21.15 17.92
CA LYS A 76 1.05 -19.73 17.98
C LYS A 76 -0.25 -19.33 17.26
N LEU A 77 -0.78 -20.16 16.37
CA LEU A 77 -2.05 -19.88 15.69
C LEU A 77 -3.26 -20.07 16.57
N LEU A 78 -3.13 -20.83 17.65
CA LEU A 78 -4.15 -21.00 18.68
C LEU A 78 -4.04 -19.88 19.73
N SER A 79 -4.20 -18.63 19.27
CA SER A 79 -4.14 -17.42 20.10
C SER A 79 -5.53 -16.78 20.32
N ASN A 80 -6.59 -17.41 19.82
CA ASN A 80 -7.95 -16.91 19.95
C ASN A 80 -8.83 -18.00 20.61
N SER A 81 -9.38 -17.71 21.77
CA SER A 81 -10.19 -18.67 22.55
C SER A 81 -11.35 -19.28 21.78
N SER A 82 -12.05 -18.48 20.95
CA SER A 82 -13.16 -19.00 20.13
C SER A 82 -12.69 -19.94 19.03
N PHE A 83 -11.49 -19.70 18.48
CA PHE A 83 -10.89 -20.60 17.49
C PHE A 83 -10.38 -21.88 18.16
N THR A 84 -9.66 -21.75 19.29
CA THR A 84 -9.17 -22.88 20.08
C THR A 84 -10.30 -23.79 20.46
N LYS A 85 -11.46 -23.25 20.88
CA LYS A 85 -12.63 -24.05 21.20
C LYS A 85 -13.18 -24.84 20.01
N ARG A 86 -13.25 -24.26 18.82
CA ARG A 86 -13.68 -25.02 17.63
C ARG A 86 -12.70 -26.13 17.26
N VAL A 87 -11.39 -25.88 17.45
CA VAL A 87 -10.36 -26.92 17.25
C VAL A 87 -10.52 -28.01 18.29
N GLU A 88 -10.76 -27.66 19.53
CA GLU A 88 -11.05 -28.61 20.62
C GLU A 88 -12.29 -29.50 20.31
N ASP A 89 -13.39 -28.87 19.90
CA ASP A 89 -14.62 -29.58 19.52
C ASP A 89 -14.35 -30.57 18.34
N TRP A 90 -13.50 -30.15 17.36
CA TRP A 90 -13.09 -31.00 16.24
C TRP A 90 -12.20 -32.15 16.69
N ILE A 91 -11.24 -31.93 17.59
CA ILE A 91 -10.40 -33.02 18.14
C ILE A 91 -11.28 -34.00 18.89
N TYR A 92 -12.16 -33.49 19.76
CA TYR A 92 -13.06 -34.35 20.59
C TYR A 92 -13.94 -35.25 19.74
N GLY A 93 -14.28 -34.82 18.51
CA GLY A 93 -15.04 -35.59 17.52
C GLY A 93 -14.22 -36.48 16.59
N GLY A 94 -12.93 -36.70 16.86
CA GLY A 94 -12.09 -37.64 16.12
C GLY A 94 -10.98 -37.04 15.29
N GLY A 95 -10.79 -35.72 15.34
CA GLY A 95 -9.67 -35.04 14.65
C GLY A 95 -8.31 -35.27 15.32
N HIS A 96 -7.23 -35.31 14.56
CA HIS A 96 -5.88 -35.40 15.08
C HIS A 96 -5.14 -34.09 14.92
N LEU A 97 -4.88 -33.38 16.02
CA LEU A 97 -4.13 -32.16 16.03
C LEU A 97 -2.63 -32.41 16.30
N VAL A 98 -1.76 -32.01 15.39
CA VAL A 98 -0.31 -32.01 15.59
C VAL A 98 0.18 -30.57 15.77
N LEU A 99 0.48 -30.20 17.01
CA LEU A 99 0.98 -28.89 17.38
C LEU A 99 2.49 -28.80 17.22
N LEU A 100 2.94 -27.83 16.46
CA LEU A 100 4.34 -27.54 16.20
C LEU A 100 4.73 -26.30 17.00
N VAL A 101 5.66 -26.41 17.94
CA VAL A 101 5.99 -25.33 18.88
C VAL A 101 7.12 -24.45 18.35
N ASP A 102 8.35 -24.95 18.37
CA ASP A 102 9.51 -24.19 17.93
C ASP A 102 9.75 -24.35 16.42
N ARG A 103 10.20 -23.30 15.76
CA ARG A 103 10.56 -23.29 14.32
C ARG A 103 9.42 -23.69 13.37
N ALA A 104 8.20 -23.57 13.84
CA ALA A 104 7.00 -23.89 13.07
C ALA A 104 6.62 -22.79 12.08
N ASP A 105 7.24 -21.60 12.20
CA ASP A 105 6.89 -20.45 11.38
C ASP A 105 7.39 -20.57 9.95
N SER A 106 6.59 -20.09 9.00
CA SER A 106 7.00 -19.95 7.61
C SER A 106 8.17 -18.96 7.43
N ASP A 107 8.33 -18.04 8.39
CA ASP A 107 9.37 -17.01 8.37
C ASP A 107 10.74 -17.50 8.87
N HIS A 108 10.76 -18.68 9.49
CA HIS A 108 12.00 -19.26 9.97
C HIS A 108 12.92 -19.64 8.80
N ASP A 109 14.14 -19.11 8.82
CA ASP A 109 15.18 -19.47 7.86
C ASP A 109 15.93 -20.71 8.32
N ASP A 110 15.81 -21.82 7.57
CA ASP A 110 16.45 -23.11 7.87
C ASP A 110 17.97 -23.06 7.82
N TRP A 111 18.57 -22.03 7.21
CA TRP A 111 20.03 -21.79 7.15
C TRP A 111 20.51 -20.76 8.18
N SER A 112 19.57 -20.11 8.89
CA SER A 112 19.97 -19.17 9.93
C SER A 112 20.64 -19.89 11.10
N ARG A 113 21.79 -19.40 11.48
CA ARG A 113 22.43 -19.82 12.73
C ARG A 113 21.78 -19.21 13.97
N TYR A 114 20.95 -18.17 13.75
CA TYR A 114 20.22 -17.53 14.82
C TYR A 114 19.02 -18.38 15.19
N ARG A 115 18.98 -18.81 16.42
CA ARG A 115 17.86 -19.54 17.00
C ARG A 115 16.88 -18.52 17.52
N PHE A 116 15.78 -18.35 16.82
CA PHE A 116 14.65 -17.61 17.36
C PHE A 116 13.86 -18.58 18.22
N SER A 117 13.89 -18.42 19.53
CA SER A 117 12.89 -19.04 20.39
C SER A 117 11.64 -18.14 20.39
N ILE A 118 10.50 -18.76 20.66
CA ILE A 118 9.31 -18.01 21.00
C ILE A 118 9.58 -17.37 22.36
N GLU A 119 9.98 -16.07 22.35
CA GLU A 119 9.91 -15.24 23.54
C GLU A 119 8.44 -14.93 23.76
N GLY A 120 7.80 -15.68 24.62
CA GLY A 120 6.42 -15.44 24.95
C GLY A 120 5.83 -16.62 25.72
N SER A 121 4.82 -16.35 26.50
CA SER A 121 3.95 -17.37 27.08
C SER A 121 3.00 -17.89 26.00
N MET A 122 2.67 -19.17 26.04
CA MET A 122 1.55 -19.72 25.27
C MET A 122 0.25 -18.99 25.65
N ASP A 123 -0.66 -18.92 24.68
CA ASP A 123 -2.00 -18.38 24.94
C ASP A 123 -2.70 -19.20 26.04
N PRO A 124 -3.36 -18.56 27.00
CA PRO A 124 -4.03 -19.25 28.09
C PRO A 124 -5.07 -20.30 27.62
N SER A 125 -5.75 -20.07 26.48
CA SER A 125 -6.73 -21.02 25.95
C SER A 125 -6.05 -22.28 25.41
N LEU A 126 -4.87 -22.14 24.79
CA LEU A 126 -4.08 -23.30 24.36
C LEU A 126 -3.51 -24.07 25.56
N VAL A 127 -3.03 -23.36 26.59
CA VAL A 127 -2.54 -24.00 27.83
C VAL A 127 -3.67 -24.80 28.50
N THR A 128 -4.89 -24.28 28.49
CA THR A 128 -6.06 -25.02 29.02
C THR A 128 -6.34 -26.28 28.21
N LEU A 129 -6.40 -26.16 26.87
CA LEU A 129 -6.61 -27.33 25.99
C LEU A 129 -5.55 -28.41 26.21
N LEU A 130 -4.27 -28.01 26.28
CA LEU A 130 -3.19 -28.98 26.52
C LEU A 130 -3.29 -29.65 27.89
N LYS A 131 -3.64 -28.89 28.91
CA LYS A 131 -3.82 -29.40 30.25
C LYS A 131 -5.02 -30.40 30.33
N ASP A 132 -6.10 -30.09 29.64
CA ASP A 132 -7.28 -30.97 29.55
C ASP A 132 -6.96 -32.25 28.78
N ALA A 133 -5.98 -32.21 27.88
CA ALA A 133 -5.40 -33.37 27.19
C ALA A 133 -4.24 -34.03 27.94
N ASP A 134 -4.00 -33.71 29.22
CA ASP A 134 -2.92 -34.23 30.06
C ASP A 134 -1.50 -33.94 29.50
N LEU A 135 -1.33 -32.85 28.75
CA LEU A 135 -0.09 -32.43 28.18
C LEU A 135 0.41 -31.12 28.83
N GLU A 136 1.68 -31.09 29.23
CA GLU A 136 2.31 -29.89 29.77
C GLU A 136 3.52 -29.49 28.92
N VAL A 137 3.45 -28.29 28.32
CA VAL A 137 4.55 -27.74 27.52
C VAL A 137 5.30 -26.68 28.32
N THR A 138 6.61 -26.89 28.46
CA THR A 138 7.51 -25.93 29.09
C THR A 138 8.33 -25.25 28.02
N LEU A 139 8.13 -23.93 27.84
CA LEU A 139 8.94 -23.11 26.95
C LEU A 139 10.27 -22.78 27.65
N LYS A 140 11.39 -23.15 27.04
CA LYS A 140 12.72 -22.75 27.51
C LYS A 140 13.28 -21.72 26.52
N GLY A 141 13.88 -20.67 27.07
CA GLY A 141 14.63 -19.70 26.29
C GLY A 141 15.83 -20.33 25.56
N ILE A 142 16.39 -19.61 24.61
CA ILE A 142 17.46 -20.05 23.72
C ILE A 142 18.63 -20.63 24.52
N SER A 143 18.98 -21.89 24.26
CA SER A 143 20.27 -22.44 24.67
C SER A 143 21.30 -22.16 23.57
N SER A 144 22.35 -21.42 23.89
CA SER A 144 23.44 -21.09 22.97
C SER A 144 24.45 -22.23 22.75
N LYS A 145 24.31 -23.37 23.43
CA LYS A 145 25.21 -24.50 23.30
C LYS A 145 24.74 -25.43 22.21
N GLY A 146 25.47 -25.41 21.12
CA GLY A 146 25.18 -26.18 19.92
C GLY A 146 25.49 -27.66 20.04
N GLY A 147 24.72 -28.42 19.41
CA GLY A 147 24.73 -29.83 19.13
C GLY A 147 23.30 -30.20 18.90
N THR A 148 23.01 -30.82 17.79
CA THR A 148 21.67 -31.38 17.55
C THR A 148 21.72 -32.82 18.09
N PRO A 149 21.25 -33.04 19.32
CA PRO A 149 21.29 -34.42 19.85
C PRO A 149 20.36 -35.29 19.02
N PHE A 150 20.77 -36.54 18.81
CA PHE A 150 19.82 -37.53 18.33
C PHE A 150 18.83 -37.80 19.42
N THR A 151 17.56 -37.70 19.06
CA THR A 151 16.47 -38.01 19.98
C THR A 151 15.73 -39.22 19.42
N GLN A 152 15.43 -40.16 20.29
CA GLN A 152 14.53 -41.27 19.98
C GLN A 152 13.13 -40.88 20.45
N ILE A 153 12.17 -41.04 19.56
CA ILE A 153 10.75 -40.77 19.85
C ILE A 153 10.05 -42.12 19.87
N PRO A 154 9.62 -42.63 21.03
CA PRO A 154 8.73 -43.80 21.11
C PRO A 154 7.31 -43.36 20.67
N PHE A 155 6.77 -44.01 19.66
CA PHE A 155 5.43 -43.75 19.17
C PHE A 155 4.85 -45.01 18.54
N ASP A 156 3.63 -45.36 18.92
CA ASP A 156 2.91 -46.55 18.43
C ASP A 156 3.76 -47.84 18.44
N GLY A 157 4.42 -48.07 19.55
CA GLY A 157 5.26 -49.27 19.74
C GLY A 157 6.55 -49.29 18.94
N THR A 158 6.89 -48.23 18.22
CA THR A 158 8.09 -48.08 17.42
C THR A 158 8.94 -46.93 17.94
N GLU A 159 10.26 -47.10 17.92
CA GLU A 159 11.19 -46.00 18.24
C GLU A 159 11.71 -45.32 16.96
N TYR A 160 11.41 -44.03 16.81
CA TYR A 160 11.86 -43.21 15.67
C TYR A 160 13.06 -42.39 16.05
N LYS A 161 14.16 -42.53 15.26
CA LYS A 161 15.36 -41.71 15.41
C LYS A 161 15.18 -40.40 14.67
N VAL A 162 15.09 -39.29 15.41
CA VAL A 162 14.91 -37.98 14.87
C VAL A 162 16.02 -37.03 15.32
N THR A 163 16.24 -35.98 14.52
CA THR A 163 17.17 -34.91 14.86
C THR A 163 16.42 -33.73 15.41
N ALA A 164 16.24 -33.67 16.72
CA ALA A 164 15.51 -32.61 17.38
C ALA A 164 16.39 -31.88 18.43
N GLU A 165 16.14 -30.61 18.64
CA GLU A 165 16.72 -29.83 19.74
C GLU A 165 15.65 -29.52 20.76
N ALA A 166 15.86 -29.95 21.98
CA ALA A 166 14.94 -29.70 23.08
C ALA A 166 15.10 -28.26 23.64
N ASN A 167 14.68 -27.24 22.88
CA ASN A 167 14.58 -25.90 23.44
C ASN A 167 13.33 -25.76 24.33
N SER A 168 12.21 -26.30 23.85
CA SER A 168 10.99 -26.47 24.61
C SER A 168 10.78 -27.95 24.86
N THR A 169 10.12 -28.30 25.94
CA THR A 169 9.83 -29.69 26.28
C THR A 169 8.34 -29.89 26.49
N VAL A 170 7.87 -31.08 26.17
CA VAL A 170 6.51 -31.53 26.47
C VAL A 170 6.59 -32.76 27.32
N LYS A 171 5.65 -32.92 28.24
CA LYS A 171 5.43 -34.17 28.98
C LYS A 171 3.97 -34.54 28.94
N GLU A 172 3.69 -35.82 29.00
CA GLU A 172 2.36 -36.42 29.17
C GLU A 172 2.23 -36.89 30.62
N GLY A 173 1.26 -36.35 31.34
CA GLY A 173 1.03 -36.69 32.75
C GLY A 173 2.27 -36.56 33.63
N GLU A 174 2.61 -37.64 34.33
CA GLU A 174 3.83 -37.76 35.15
C GLU A 174 5.05 -38.28 34.37
N GLY A 175 4.93 -38.40 33.02
CA GLY A 175 6.01 -38.90 32.17
C GLY A 175 7.25 -38.01 32.12
N GLU A 176 8.31 -38.49 31.47
CA GLU A 176 9.54 -37.73 31.26
C GLU A 176 9.31 -36.63 30.22
N ALA A 177 9.90 -35.44 30.48
CA ALA A 177 9.83 -34.35 29.57
C ALA A 177 10.72 -34.60 28.35
N GLY A 178 10.11 -34.61 27.15
CA GLY A 178 10.76 -34.88 25.87
C GLY A 178 10.47 -33.80 24.81
N VAL A 179 10.76 -34.13 23.56
CA VAL A 179 10.48 -33.29 22.40
C VAL A 179 9.14 -33.65 21.75
N PHE A 180 8.52 -34.73 22.17
CA PHE A 180 7.33 -35.28 21.57
C PHE A 180 6.44 -35.91 22.68
N ALA A 181 5.15 -35.65 22.58
CA ALA A 181 4.12 -36.36 23.36
C ALA A 181 2.84 -36.45 22.53
N SER A 182 2.11 -37.53 22.67
CA SER A 182 0.89 -37.78 21.90
C SER A 182 -0.11 -38.52 22.76
N THR A 183 -1.28 -37.93 22.99
CA THR A 183 -2.33 -38.46 23.84
C THR A 183 -3.66 -38.46 23.15
N GLU A 184 -4.54 -39.39 23.56
CA GLU A 184 -5.93 -39.40 23.11
C GLU A 184 -6.74 -38.32 23.84
N TYR A 185 -7.63 -37.64 23.11
CA TYR A 185 -8.51 -36.63 23.66
C TYR A 185 -9.90 -36.73 23.04
N GLY A 186 -10.88 -37.19 23.79
CA GLY A 186 -12.16 -37.56 23.25
C GLY A 186 -12.05 -38.75 22.28
N ASP A 187 -12.65 -38.63 21.10
CA ASP A 187 -12.51 -39.59 20.02
C ASP A 187 -11.30 -39.31 19.11
N GLY A 188 -10.57 -38.22 19.37
CA GLY A 188 -9.44 -37.78 18.58
C GLY A 188 -8.10 -37.87 19.30
N ARG A 189 -7.13 -37.11 18.85
CA ARG A 189 -5.75 -37.14 19.35
C ARG A 189 -5.09 -35.77 19.31
N VAL A 190 -4.31 -35.47 20.34
CA VAL A 190 -3.42 -34.29 20.38
C VAL A 190 -1.99 -34.78 20.45
N THR A 191 -1.18 -34.31 19.49
CA THR A 191 0.26 -34.57 19.46
C THR A 191 0.98 -33.24 19.54
N VAL A 192 1.99 -33.12 20.38
CA VAL A 192 2.85 -31.95 20.49
C VAL A 192 4.24 -32.33 20.08
N LEU A 193 4.78 -31.58 19.12
CA LEU A 193 6.16 -31.68 18.68
C LEU A 193 6.85 -30.36 18.97
N THR A 194 7.83 -30.36 19.86
CA THR A 194 8.50 -29.11 20.27
C THR A 194 9.48 -28.58 19.24
N ASP A 195 10.02 -29.43 18.34
CA ASP A 195 10.90 -28.99 17.24
C ASP A 195 10.29 -29.35 15.87
N ALA A 196 9.64 -28.39 15.27
CA ALA A 196 9.00 -28.55 13.97
C ALA A 196 9.97 -28.76 12.79
N ARG A 197 11.28 -28.60 12.98
CA ARG A 197 12.27 -28.79 11.91
C ARG A 197 12.15 -30.13 11.23
N ILE A 198 11.85 -31.17 11.98
CA ILE A 198 11.85 -32.53 11.45
C ILE A 198 10.93 -32.71 10.24
N PHE A 199 9.86 -31.91 10.12
CA PHE A 199 8.95 -31.95 8.98
C PHE A 199 9.20 -30.85 7.94
N ARG A 200 10.19 -29.98 8.15
CA ARG A 200 10.50 -28.91 7.20
C ARG A 200 11.26 -29.44 5.98
N ASN A 201 11.15 -28.71 4.87
CA ASN A 201 11.73 -29.08 3.56
C ASN A 201 13.17 -29.56 3.60
N ARG A 202 14.02 -29.00 4.45
CA ARG A 202 15.44 -29.35 4.56
C ARG A 202 15.66 -30.66 5.28
N TRP A 203 14.80 -30.97 6.23
CA TRP A 203 15.08 -31.99 7.25
C TRP A 203 14.21 -33.23 7.13
N ILE A 204 13.10 -33.19 6.37
CA ILE A 204 12.16 -34.30 6.26
C ILE A 204 12.80 -35.60 5.75
N GLY A 205 13.84 -35.50 4.94
CA GLY A 205 14.58 -36.63 4.41
C GLY A 205 15.66 -37.20 5.35
N ASP A 206 15.89 -36.53 6.49
CA ASP A 206 16.91 -36.97 7.44
C ASP A 206 16.34 -38.06 8.36
N ARG A 207 17.18 -39.06 8.65
CA ARG A 207 16.82 -40.10 9.60
C ARG A 207 15.41 -40.68 9.34
N GLU A 208 14.58 -40.78 10.38
CA GLU A 208 13.24 -41.38 10.34
C GLU A 208 12.14 -40.34 10.41
N HIS A 209 12.44 -39.06 10.02
CA HIS A 209 11.47 -37.97 10.07
C HIS A 209 10.23 -38.26 9.20
N ALA A 210 10.45 -38.71 7.96
CA ALA A 210 9.34 -39.05 7.07
C ALA A 210 8.54 -40.26 7.56
N SER A 211 9.23 -41.21 8.19
CA SER A 211 8.53 -42.40 8.80
C SER A 211 7.67 -41.99 9.97
N LEU A 212 8.14 -41.08 10.82
CA LEU A 212 7.32 -40.53 11.91
C LEU A 212 6.12 -39.73 11.36
N LEU A 213 6.31 -38.93 10.30
CA LEU A 213 5.19 -38.23 9.65
C LEU A 213 4.12 -39.22 9.16
N ARG A 214 4.55 -40.29 8.50
CA ARG A 214 3.65 -41.36 8.03
C ARG A 214 2.89 -42.00 9.20
N ALA A 215 3.58 -42.37 10.28
CA ALA A 215 2.96 -42.99 11.45
C ALA A 215 1.91 -42.06 12.10
N LEU A 216 2.19 -40.72 12.16
CA LEU A 216 1.22 -39.76 12.67
C LEU A 216 -0.06 -39.69 11.82
N ILE A 217 0.10 -39.79 10.49
CA ILE A 217 -1.05 -39.79 9.59
C ILE A 217 -1.86 -41.14 9.74
N GLU A 218 -1.16 -42.26 9.77
CA GLU A 218 -1.77 -43.61 9.84
C GLU A 218 -2.52 -43.85 11.16
N ILE A 219 -2.08 -43.24 12.27
CA ILE A 219 -2.74 -43.42 13.58
C ILE A 219 -3.94 -42.48 13.76
N SER A 220 -4.17 -41.55 12.83
CA SER A 220 -5.29 -40.62 12.92
C SER A 220 -6.62 -41.40 12.95
N PRO A 221 -7.52 -41.11 13.92
CA PRO A 221 -8.74 -41.88 14.12
C PRO A 221 -9.67 -41.88 12.90
N ASN A 222 -9.69 -40.80 12.15
CA ASN A 222 -10.56 -40.66 10.98
C ASN A 222 -9.74 -40.71 9.69
N GLU A 223 -10.30 -41.35 8.66
CA GLU A 223 -9.79 -41.21 7.30
C GLU A 223 -10.24 -39.88 6.72
N GLY A 224 -9.34 -39.13 6.05
CA GLY A 224 -9.69 -37.84 5.45
C GLY A 224 -8.47 -37.05 4.98
N THR A 225 -8.66 -35.78 4.90
CA THR A 225 -7.66 -34.86 4.40
C THR A 225 -6.54 -34.59 5.40
N VAL A 226 -5.30 -34.61 4.93
CA VAL A 226 -4.10 -34.19 5.69
C VAL A 226 -3.91 -32.69 5.50
N MET A 227 -4.05 -31.92 6.56
CA MET A 227 -3.93 -30.49 6.48
C MET A 227 -2.58 -29.98 7.02
N PHE A 228 -1.90 -29.15 6.23
CA PHE A 228 -0.72 -28.41 6.68
C PHE A 228 -1.04 -26.91 6.77
N VAL A 229 -1.01 -26.38 7.99
CA VAL A 229 -1.21 -24.95 8.24
C VAL A 229 0.15 -24.28 8.40
N ARG A 230 0.46 -23.35 7.48
CA ARG A 230 1.80 -22.72 7.41
C ARG A 230 2.02 -21.61 8.41
N GLY A 231 0.96 -21.14 9.07
CA GLY A 231 0.98 -19.92 9.83
C GLY A 231 0.67 -18.71 8.93
N SER A 232 0.42 -17.57 9.53
CA SER A 232 0.22 -16.33 8.79
C SER A 232 1.40 -16.15 7.83
N GLY A 233 1.14 -16.23 6.55
CA GLY A 233 2.11 -15.84 5.55
C GLY A 233 2.63 -14.44 5.91
N ILE A 234 3.88 -14.16 5.59
CA ILE A 234 4.48 -12.86 5.83
C ILE A 234 3.48 -11.81 5.36
N SER A 235 2.99 -10.97 6.27
CA SER A 235 2.16 -9.84 5.90
C SER A 235 2.88 -9.06 4.81
N PHE A 236 2.15 -8.52 3.83
CA PHE A 236 2.73 -7.63 2.82
C PHE A 236 3.65 -6.58 3.45
N TRP A 237 3.25 -6.00 4.57
CA TRP A 237 4.05 -5.05 5.35
C TRP A 237 5.28 -5.67 5.99
N GLY A 238 5.20 -6.89 6.45
CA GLY A 238 6.36 -7.64 6.98
C GLY A 238 7.36 -7.98 5.87
N LEU A 239 6.87 -8.37 4.68
CA LEU A 239 7.70 -8.62 3.50
C LEU A 239 8.39 -7.31 3.04
N LEU A 240 7.63 -6.22 3.00
CA LEU A 240 8.14 -4.90 2.68
C LEU A 240 9.23 -4.46 3.66
N GLY A 241 8.99 -4.61 4.97
CA GLY A 241 9.97 -4.28 6.01
C GLY A 241 11.21 -5.17 5.98
N ARG A 242 11.06 -6.47 5.70
CA ARG A 242 12.17 -7.42 5.74
C ARG A 242 13.10 -7.35 4.52
N TYR A 243 12.52 -7.18 3.31
CA TYR A 243 13.29 -7.23 2.06
C TYR A 243 13.51 -5.87 1.41
N LEU A 244 12.63 -4.92 1.63
CA LEU A 244 12.63 -3.61 0.98
C LEU A 244 12.98 -2.45 1.94
N TRP A 245 13.34 -2.74 3.20
CA TRP A 245 13.68 -1.69 4.15
C TRP A 245 14.79 -0.72 3.67
N PRO A 246 15.87 -1.17 2.95
CA PRO A 246 16.86 -0.23 2.44
C PRO A 246 16.27 0.67 1.35
N PHE A 247 15.38 0.12 0.51
CA PHE A 247 14.66 0.89 -0.50
C PHE A 247 13.69 1.91 0.15
N LEU A 248 12.99 1.50 1.22
CA LEU A 248 12.09 2.41 1.96
C LEU A 248 12.84 3.58 2.60
N ILE A 249 14.05 3.34 3.12
CA ILE A 249 14.91 4.42 3.63
C ILE A 249 15.33 5.34 2.49
N GLY A 250 15.79 4.79 1.37
CA GLY A 250 16.18 5.57 0.18
C GLY A 250 15.01 6.42 -0.34
N LEU A 251 13.81 5.84 -0.42
CA LEU A 251 12.59 6.53 -0.81
C LEU A 251 12.23 7.64 0.19
N GLY A 252 12.36 7.36 1.49
CA GLY A 252 12.12 8.35 2.54
C GLY A 252 13.06 9.55 2.43
N ILE A 253 14.35 9.31 2.19
CA ILE A 253 15.34 10.37 1.96
C ILE A 253 14.99 11.17 0.70
N LEU A 254 14.62 10.50 -0.39
CA LEU A 254 14.24 11.15 -1.64
C LEU A 254 13.00 12.03 -1.48
N VAL A 255 11.98 11.53 -0.77
CA VAL A 255 10.78 12.31 -0.43
C VAL A 255 11.12 13.50 0.46
N ALA A 256 11.98 13.32 1.46
CA ALA A 256 12.43 14.40 2.33
C ALA A 256 13.20 15.50 1.55
N LEU A 257 14.07 15.10 0.64
CA LEU A 257 14.79 16.05 -0.23
C LEU A 257 13.85 16.75 -1.22
N TRP A 258 12.87 16.00 -1.76
CA TRP A 258 11.86 16.57 -2.64
C TRP A 258 10.96 17.57 -1.92
N LEU A 259 10.51 17.26 -0.71
CA LEU A 259 9.75 18.17 0.16
C LEU A 259 10.60 19.39 0.51
N TRP A 260 11.86 19.20 0.94
CA TRP A 260 12.75 20.32 1.23
C TRP A 260 12.90 21.26 0.02
N ARG A 261 13.11 20.68 -1.16
CA ARG A 261 13.17 21.48 -2.39
C ARG A 261 11.84 22.16 -2.72
N SER A 262 10.73 21.53 -2.40
CA SER A 262 9.37 22.05 -2.63
C SER A 262 9.04 23.20 -1.66
N PHE A 263 9.38 23.04 -0.37
CA PHE A 263 9.16 24.11 0.62
C PHE A 263 9.92 25.40 0.33
N SER A 264 11.09 25.33 -0.29
CA SER A 264 11.85 26.52 -0.67
C SER A 264 11.20 27.33 -1.81
N ARG A 265 10.18 26.80 -2.48
CA ARG A 265 9.41 27.47 -3.53
C ARG A 265 8.18 28.22 -3.00
N PHE A 266 7.70 27.88 -1.84
CA PHE A 266 6.76 28.75 -1.14
C PHE A 266 7.60 29.87 -0.53
N GLY A 267 7.80 30.95 -1.32
CA GLY A 267 8.30 32.23 -0.79
C GLY A 267 7.45 32.65 0.41
N PRO A 268 7.90 33.63 1.20
CA PRO A 268 7.06 34.16 2.26
C PRO A 268 5.70 34.45 1.63
N VAL A 269 4.65 33.95 2.26
CA VAL A 269 3.28 34.36 1.93
C VAL A 269 3.30 35.86 2.17
N GLU A 270 3.49 36.65 1.10
CA GLU A 270 3.20 38.06 1.18
C GLU A 270 1.77 38.11 1.70
N SER A 271 1.64 38.56 2.94
CA SER A 271 0.33 38.96 3.45
C SER A 271 -0.26 39.79 2.34
N ALA A 272 -1.31 39.29 1.74
CA ALA A 272 -2.01 40.00 0.70
C ALA A 272 -2.34 41.37 1.31
N ALA A 273 -1.51 42.37 1.03
CA ALA A 273 -1.93 43.75 1.09
C ALA A 273 -3.23 43.72 0.30
N GLU A 274 -4.32 44.11 0.95
CA GLU A 274 -5.66 44.10 0.36
C GLU A 274 -5.54 44.47 -1.11
N PRO A 275 -5.93 43.57 -2.03
CA PRO A 275 -5.84 43.88 -3.43
C PRO A 275 -6.72 45.09 -3.63
N SER A 276 -6.09 46.21 -3.93
CA SER A 276 -6.84 47.30 -4.60
C SER A 276 -7.11 46.71 -6.00
N PRO A 277 -8.30 46.14 -6.23
CA PRO A 277 -8.56 45.38 -7.46
C PRO A 277 -8.62 46.26 -8.69
N LEU A 278 -8.61 47.56 -8.48
CA LEU A 278 -8.78 48.55 -9.52
C LEU A 278 -7.44 48.98 -10.18
N ARG A 279 -6.34 49.04 -9.45
CA ARG A 279 -5.07 49.55 -10.01
C ARG A 279 -4.43 48.65 -11.09
N GLY A 280 -4.61 47.34 -11.00
CA GLY A 280 -4.08 46.40 -12.01
C GLY A 280 -4.88 46.44 -13.32
N TYR A 281 -6.17 46.69 -13.23
CA TYR A 281 -7.06 46.76 -14.40
C TYR A 281 -6.85 48.11 -15.15
N ASP A 282 -6.70 49.20 -14.45
CA ASP A 282 -6.53 50.54 -15.06
C ASP A 282 -5.26 50.58 -15.92
N HIS A 283 -4.16 50.03 -15.48
CA HIS A 283 -2.94 49.93 -16.27
C HIS A 283 -3.09 49.02 -17.50
N HIS A 284 -3.85 47.94 -17.39
CA HIS A 284 -4.12 47.06 -18.54
C HIS A 284 -5.04 47.72 -19.55
N LEU A 285 -6.05 48.45 -19.11
CA LEU A 285 -6.94 49.20 -20.00
C LEU A 285 -6.23 50.35 -20.67
N GLU A 286 -5.36 51.06 -19.95
CA GLU A 286 -4.55 52.15 -20.50
C GLU A 286 -3.55 51.61 -21.56
N ALA A 287 -2.85 50.50 -21.25
CA ALA A 287 -1.92 49.88 -22.21
C ALA A 287 -2.67 49.31 -23.45
N LEU A 288 -3.85 48.75 -23.27
CA LEU A 288 -4.69 48.26 -24.36
C LEU A 288 -5.20 49.43 -25.24
N GLY A 289 -5.63 50.52 -24.60
CA GLY A 289 -6.09 51.74 -25.26
C GLY A 289 -4.97 52.37 -26.09
N ASP A 290 -3.77 52.51 -25.54
CA ASP A 290 -2.58 53.02 -26.25
C ASP A 290 -2.18 52.12 -27.41
N PHE A 291 -2.25 50.81 -27.24
CA PHE A 291 -1.95 49.86 -28.32
C PHE A 291 -2.94 50.00 -29.49
N GLN A 292 -4.24 49.99 -29.18
CA GLN A 292 -5.28 50.18 -30.19
C GLN A 292 -5.19 51.54 -30.91
N TRP A 293 -4.89 52.60 -30.15
CA TRP A 293 -4.66 53.91 -30.73
C TRP A 293 -3.51 53.96 -31.74
N ARG A 294 -2.42 53.25 -31.42
CA ARG A 294 -1.25 53.18 -32.33
C ARG A 294 -1.53 52.37 -33.59
N LEU A 295 -2.36 51.31 -33.46
CA LEU A 295 -2.64 50.39 -34.53
C LEU A 295 -3.56 50.97 -35.63
N ASP A 296 -4.68 51.61 -35.23
CA ASP A 296 -5.73 52.00 -36.17
C ASP A 296 -6.44 53.32 -35.81
N LYS A 297 -5.82 54.14 -34.95
CA LYS A 297 -6.39 55.42 -34.46
C LYS A 297 -7.76 55.25 -33.80
N GLY A 298 -8.06 54.09 -33.26
CA GLY A 298 -9.31 53.80 -32.57
C GLY A 298 -10.49 53.42 -33.48
N SER A 299 -10.23 53.16 -34.76
CA SER A 299 -11.32 52.79 -35.70
C SER A 299 -12.02 51.51 -35.30
N ALA A 300 -11.29 50.53 -34.79
CA ALA A 300 -11.82 49.26 -34.30
C ALA A 300 -12.72 49.45 -33.06
N LEU A 301 -12.53 50.49 -32.26
CA LEU A 301 -13.35 50.82 -31.11
C LEU A 301 -14.71 51.47 -31.51
N LEU A 302 -14.71 52.20 -32.63
CA LEU A 302 -15.92 52.84 -33.13
C LEU A 302 -16.82 51.88 -33.92
N ALA A 303 -16.25 50.90 -34.61
CA ALA A 303 -17.00 49.97 -35.49
C ALA A 303 -18.15 49.29 -34.79
N PRO A 304 -18.00 48.60 -33.61
CA PRO A 304 -19.08 47.92 -32.95
C PRO A 304 -20.19 48.86 -32.43
N LEU A 305 -19.79 50.05 -31.97
CA LEU A 305 -20.76 51.07 -31.55
C LEU A 305 -21.61 51.58 -32.72
N ARG A 306 -20.98 51.84 -33.85
CA ARG A 306 -21.67 52.24 -35.06
C ARG A 306 -22.66 51.22 -35.57
N GLU A 307 -22.22 49.93 -35.60
CA GLU A 307 -23.03 48.83 -36.05
C GLU A 307 -24.28 48.67 -35.15
N GLN A 308 -24.11 48.70 -33.82
CA GLN A 308 -25.25 48.64 -32.89
C GLN A 308 -26.22 49.81 -33.05
N ILE A 309 -25.71 51.04 -33.29
CA ILE A 309 -26.60 52.18 -33.48
C ILE A 309 -27.33 52.12 -34.81
N ILE A 310 -26.67 51.65 -35.87
CA ILE A 310 -27.35 51.44 -37.18
C ILE A 310 -28.45 50.40 -37.06
N GLU A 311 -28.13 49.25 -36.46
CA GLU A 311 -29.12 48.18 -36.30
C GLU A 311 -30.33 48.62 -35.47
N LYS A 312 -30.10 49.22 -34.29
CA LYS A 312 -31.20 49.70 -33.44
C LYS A 312 -31.94 50.85 -34.06
N GLY A 313 -31.24 51.77 -34.73
CA GLY A 313 -31.84 52.91 -35.40
C GLY A 313 -32.71 52.46 -36.58
N GLN A 314 -32.32 51.46 -37.33
CA GLN A 314 -33.13 50.85 -38.39
C GLN A 314 -34.42 50.19 -37.82
N GLN A 315 -34.28 49.48 -36.72
CA GLN A 315 -35.46 48.93 -36.01
C GLN A 315 -36.42 50.02 -35.52
N LEU A 316 -35.89 51.12 -35.04
CA LEU A 316 -36.67 52.26 -34.60
C LEU A 316 -37.38 52.99 -35.75
N SER A 317 -36.64 53.23 -36.87
CA SER A 317 -37.18 53.89 -38.07
C SER A 317 -38.29 53.05 -38.71
N ALA A 318 -38.13 51.72 -38.73
CA ALA A 318 -39.15 50.76 -39.19
C ALA A 318 -40.43 50.82 -38.33
N LYS A 319 -40.30 50.98 -37.01
CA LYS A 319 -41.46 51.15 -36.08
C LYS A 319 -42.22 52.47 -36.30
N ILE A 320 -41.51 53.53 -36.70
CA ILE A 320 -42.10 54.86 -36.90
C ILE A 320 -42.67 55.03 -38.31
N GLY A 321 -42.42 54.10 -39.24
CA GLY A 321 -42.93 54.09 -40.61
C GLY A 321 -42.28 55.12 -41.53
N ARG A 322 -41.11 55.69 -41.17
CA ARG A 322 -40.30 56.60 -42.00
C ARG A 322 -39.32 55.86 -42.90
N ARG A 323 -39.15 56.38 -44.16
CA ARG A 323 -38.23 55.78 -45.12
C ARG A 323 -36.74 56.09 -44.85
N ASP A 324 -35.84 55.37 -45.46
CA ASP A 324 -34.38 55.41 -45.22
C ASP A 324 -33.71 56.78 -45.31
N ASP A 325 -34.19 57.71 -46.15
CA ASP A 325 -33.62 59.06 -46.30
C ASP A 325 -33.76 59.91 -45.03
N ASP A 326 -34.70 59.59 -44.14
CA ASP A 326 -34.94 60.32 -42.91
C ASP A 326 -34.22 59.71 -41.71
N PHE A 327 -33.49 58.60 -41.87
CA PHE A 327 -32.85 57.84 -40.79
C PHE A 327 -31.98 58.73 -39.88
N PHE A 328 -31.06 59.48 -40.45
CA PHE A 328 -30.16 60.34 -39.70
C PHE A 328 -30.90 61.51 -39.00
N GLN A 329 -32.02 61.99 -39.62
CA GLN A 329 -32.85 63.02 -39.04
C GLN A 329 -33.60 62.51 -37.80
N VAL A 330 -34.14 61.30 -37.85
CA VAL A 330 -34.83 60.68 -36.71
C VAL A 330 -33.87 60.49 -35.54
N LEU A 331 -32.66 60.02 -35.79
CA LEU A 331 -31.64 59.90 -34.76
C LEU A 331 -31.17 61.28 -34.21
N ALA A 332 -31.06 62.28 -35.04
CA ALA A 332 -30.65 63.60 -34.63
C ALA A 332 -31.70 64.30 -33.73
N GLU A 333 -32.96 64.21 -34.09
CA GLU A 333 -34.08 64.74 -33.31
C GLU A 333 -34.18 64.07 -31.93
N ARG A 334 -33.99 62.77 -31.89
CA ARG A 334 -34.15 62.00 -30.65
C ARG A 334 -32.98 62.22 -29.69
N ALA A 335 -31.74 62.26 -30.19
CA ALA A 335 -30.55 62.47 -29.37
C ALA A 335 -30.28 63.96 -29.07
N GLY A 336 -30.98 64.90 -29.69
CA GLY A 336 -30.78 66.32 -29.54
C GLY A 336 -29.41 66.77 -30.09
N ILE A 337 -28.91 66.10 -31.15
CA ILE A 337 -27.63 66.34 -31.77
C ILE A 337 -27.89 66.84 -33.21
N PRO A 338 -27.18 67.89 -33.72
CA PRO A 338 -27.32 68.33 -35.10
C PRO A 338 -27.08 67.18 -36.09
N ARG A 339 -27.94 67.08 -37.13
CA ARG A 339 -27.88 66.02 -38.16
C ARG A 339 -26.48 65.82 -38.76
N GLU A 340 -25.77 66.90 -39.02
CA GLU A 340 -24.42 66.86 -39.55
C GLU A 340 -23.41 66.14 -38.63
N ARG A 341 -23.57 66.29 -37.33
CA ARG A 341 -22.72 65.55 -36.32
C ARG A 341 -23.08 64.08 -36.25
N VAL A 342 -24.37 63.73 -36.36
CA VAL A 342 -24.80 62.34 -36.41
C VAL A 342 -24.24 61.62 -37.66
N VAL A 343 -24.38 62.23 -38.83
CA VAL A 343 -23.80 61.70 -40.06
C VAL A 343 -22.30 61.54 -39.94
N ARG A 344 -21.62 62.57 -39.42
CA ARG A 344 -20.17 62.53 -39.21
C ARG A 344 -19.77 61.38 -38.27
N ALA A 345 -20.41 61.25 -37.15
CA ALA A 345 -20.10 60.22 -36.15
C ALA A 345 -20.32 58.80 -36.68
N LEU A 346 -21.29 58.57 -37.55
CA LEU A 346 -21.64 57.25 -38.06
C LEU A 346 -20.86 56.89 -39.34
N THR A 347 -20.52 57.84 -40.22
CA THR A 347 -20.01 57.55 -41.54
C THR A 347 -18.53 57.98 -41.79
N GLU A 348 -18.03 59.00 -41.12
CA GLU A 348 -16.65 59.43 -41.31
C GLU A 348 -15.63 58.45 -40.69
N ALA A 349 -14.43 58.46 -41.27
CA ALA A 349 -13.30 57.69 -40.74
C ALA A 349 -12.94 58.19 -39.32
N ALA A 350 -12.29 57.34 -38.52
CA ALA A 350 -11.90 57.67 -37.17
C ALA A 350 -10.97 58.91 -37.20
N PRO A 351 -11.25 59.95 -36.38
CA PRO A 351 -10.45 61.15 -36.39
C PRO A 351 -9.05 60.85 -35.80
N ALA A 352 -8.03 61.49 -36.39
CA ALA A 352 -6.65 61.35 -35.94
C ALA A 352 -6.33 62.07 -34.63
N ASP A 353 -7.21 62.96 -34.18
CA ASP A 353 -7.08 63.77 -32.96
C ASP A 353 -7.91 63.08 -31.83
N GLY A 354 -7.24 62.83 -30.69
CA GLY A 354 -7.85 62.16 -29.52
C GLY A 354 -9.01 62.94 -28.91
N LEU A 355 -9.00 64.30 -28.94
CA LEU A 355 -10.12 65.12 -28.46
C LEU A 355 -11.33 64.99 -29.36
N VAL A 356 -11.11 64.94 -30.67
CA VAL A 356 -12.19 64.76 -31.64
C VAL A 356 -12.77 63.35 -31.54
N LEU A 357 -11.90 62.30 -31.34
CA LEU A 357 -12.33 60.96 -31.09
C LEU A 357 -13.21 60.86 -29.84
N ALA A 358 -12.79 61.46 -28.72
CA ALA A 358 -13.56 61.46 -27.48
C ALA A 358 -14.96 62.07 -27.65
N ARG A 359 -15.02 63.19 -28.42
CA ARG A 359 -16.35 63.80 -28.77
C ARG A 359 -17.19 62.89 -29.63
N THR A 360 -16.59 62.21 -30.62
CA THR A 360 -17.31 61.27 -31.49
C THR A 360 -17.85 60.09 -30.69
N VAL A 361 -17.04 59.54 -29.77
CA VAL A 361 -17.48 58.46 -28.85
C VAL A 361 -18.62 58.94 -27.97
N ALA A 362 -18.57 60.17 -27.40
CA ALA A 362 -19.63 60.73 -26.59
C ALA A 362 -20.91 60.92 -27.41
N ASP A 363 -20.82 61.38 -28.66
CA ASP A 363 -21.99 61.47 -29.53
C ASP A 363 -22.58 60.10 -29.89
N LEU A 364 -21.74 59.07 -30.16
CA LEU A 364 -22.22 57.71 -30.40
C LEU A 364 -22.85 57.09 -29.16
N GLN A 365 -22.31 57.30 -27.97
CA GLN A 365 -22.92 56.82 -26.73
C GLN A 365 -24.29 57.45 -26.46
N ARG A 366 -24.41 58.75 -26.74
CA ARG A 366 -25.71 59.45 -26.65
C ARG A 366 -26.72 58.89 -27.63
N LEU A 367 -26.31 58.65 -28.88
CA LEU A 367 -27.17 58.02 -29.88
C LEU A 367 -27.61 56.62 -29.46
N LEU A 368 -26.72 55.84 -28.90
CA LEU A 368 -27.01 54.48 -28.43
C LEU A 368 -28.00 54.51 -27.26
N ALA A 369 -27.84 55.42 -26.31
CA ALA A 369 -28.73 55.56 -25.16
C ALA A 369 -30.17 55.92 -25.56
N GLU A 370 -30.35 56.76 -26.58
CA GLU A 370 -31.65 57.18 -27.07
C GLU A 370 -32.30 56.18 -28.07
N CYS A 371 -31.56 55.17 -28.55
CA CYS A 371 -32.06 54.07 -29.37
C CYS A 371 -32.68 52.93 -28.52
N HIS A 372 -32.61 53.04 -27.20
CA HIS A 372 -33.26 52.10 -26.28
C HIS A 372 -34.69 52.58 -25.99
#